data_b47411628b39ddc6a12949a13cb07b8c
#
_entry.id   b47411628b39ddc6a12949a13cb07b8c
#
_cell.length_a   1.000
_cell.length_b   1.000
_cell.length_c   1.000
_cell.angle_alpha   90.00
_cell.angle_beta   90.00
_cell.angle_gamma   90.00
#
_symmetry.space_group_name_H-M   'P 1'
#
loop_
_entity.id
_entity.type
_entity.pdbx_description
1 polymer ?
#
loop_
_entity_poly.entity_id
_entity_poly.type
_entity_poly.pdbx_seq_one_letter_code
_entity_poly.pdbx_strand_id
1 'polypeptide(L)'
;LPALAELGISLIEVMPVADFPGRFGWGYDGVDLFAPTRLYGRPDDFRGFVDRAHALGLGVVLDVVYNHLGPDGNYLGQYARSYVTERHSTPWGPAPNYDGPDAEPVRELVLANAAYWIDEFHLDGLRLDATHTIHDDSPEHILKAIARTVRERAGRRGVGVYAEDELQRVALARALDHGGFGLDGIWNDDFHHAARVAATGKREGYYRRFRGSPDELVAVTKGPLEQPEALAPTRLVTFLQNHDQVAHSARGLRLHALTSPGKWRSLTAFLLLSPATPLLFMGQDFAASSPFLFFADHEPALAALVRRGRAEYLAQFESIADPAVQALLPDPGSPDTFERSRIDPAERARHSEAVALHRDLLALRRSDPAFANQQVPAGQSLAEAALALRFGREDGLDRLLLINLGPDRVLDSDAVGIGDRLLAAPEGSRWDLVWSSEDPRYGGGGTPQRAREGAIMPSESALVLAPRRHS
;
A
#
# COMPACT_ATOMS: atom_id res chain seq x y z
N LEU A 1 -2.37 -7.28 17.83
CA LEU A 1 -1.32 -6.29 18.04
C LEU A 1 0.04 -6.94 18.37
N PRO A 2 0.20 -7.83 19.40
CA PRO A 2 1.52 -8.40 19.73
C PRO A 2 2.23 -9.04 18.54
N ALA A 3 1.54 -9.87 17.77
CA ALA A 3 2.12 -10.53 16.60
C ALA A 3 2.61 -9.57 15.51
N LEU A 4 2.01 -8.38 15.36
CA LEU A 4 2.47 -7.34 14.44
C LEU A 4 3.74 -6.66 14.96
N ALA A 5 3.80 -6.38 16.26
CA ALA A 5 5.01 -5.83 16.88
C ALA A 5 6.20 -6.81 16.79
N GLU A 6 5.96 -8.10 17.08
CA GLU A 6 6.96 -9.18 16.96
C GLU A 6 7.43 -9.38 15.50
N LEU A 7 6.53 -9.20 14.54
CA LEU A 7 6.88 -9.21 13.11
C LEU A 7 7.82 -8.05 12.74
N GLY A 8 7.71 -6.95 13.46
CA GLY A 8 8.49 -5.74 13.21
C GLY A 8 7.75 -4.65 12.45
N ILE A 9 6.43 -4.67 12.48
CA ILE A 9 5.61 -3.52 12.05
C ILE A 9 5.85 -2.35 13.01
N SER A 10 5.85 -1.14 12.49
CA SER A 10 5.99 0.09 13.29
C SER A 10 4.72 0.94 13.29
N LEU A 11 3.85 0.79 12.29
CA LEU A 11 2.65 1.58 12.12
C LEU A 11 1.50 0.70 11.63
N ILE A 12 0.32 0.92 12.18
CA ILE A 12 -0.93 0.28 11.75
C ILE A 12 -1.78 1.34 11.07
N GLU A 13 -2.27 1.07 9.87
CA GLU A 13 -3.31 1.84 9.23
C GLU A 13 -4.64 1.11 9.40
N VAL A 14 -5.60 1.79 10.02
CA VAL A 14 -6.94 1.27 10.27
C VAL A 14 -7.88 1.79 9.18
N MET A 15 -8.61 0.90 8.51
CA MET A 15 -9.67 1.28 7.58
C MET A 15 -10.72 2.16 8.27
N PRO A 16 -11.55 2.92 7.52
CA PRO A 16 -12.40 3.93 8.13
C PRO A 16 -13.32 3.38 9.24
N VAL A 17 -13.40 4.12 10.34
CA VAL A 17 -14.20 3.74 11.52
C VAL A 17 -15.39 4.68 11.77
N ALA A 18 -15.61 5.73 10.96
CA ALA A 18 -16.80 6.57 11.10
C ALA A 18 -18.07 5.72 11.01
N ASP A 19 -19.07 5.98 11.87
CA ASP A 19 -20.26 5.12 11.93
C ASP A 19 -21.00 5.10 10.59
N PHE A 20 -21.32 3.91 10.15
CA PHE A 20 -21.97 3.61 8.88
C PHE A 20 -23.18 2.70 9.08
N PRO A 21 -24.15 2.68 8.15
CA PRO A 21 -25.34 1.85 8.25
C PRO A 21 -25.02 0.36 8.11
N GLY A 22 -25.99 -0.49 8.49
CA GLY A 22 -25.91 -1.92 8.33
C GLY A 22 -25.13 -2.61 9.46
N ARG A 23 -24.72 -3.86 9.21
CA ARG A 23 -24.06 -4.77 10.15
C ARG A 23 -22.61 -5.08 9.79
N PHE A 24 -22.20 -4.76 8.56
CA PHE A 24 -20.85 -4.92 8.06
C PHE A 24 -20.61 -3.96 6.88
N GLY A 25 -19.38 -3.55 6.71
CA GLY A 25 -18.94 -2.67 5.64
C GLY A 25 -17.43 -2.44 5.72
N TRP A 26 -16.87 -1.84 4.70
CA TRP A 26 -15.47 -1.42 4.69
C TRP A 26 -15.22 -0.14 5.50
N GLY A 27 -16.29 0.63 5.78
CA GLY A 27 -16.22 1.89 6.50
C GLY A 27 -16.24 3.14 5.62
N TYR A 28 -16.22 3.02 4.28
CA TYR A 28 -16.22 4.17 3.37
C TYR A 28 -17.61 4.83 3.18
N ASP A 29 -18.64 4.25 3.76
CA ASP A 29 -20.00 4.80 3.75
C ASP A 29 -20.34 5.55 5.05
N GLY A 30 -19.33 6.07 5.75
CA GLY A 30 -19.50 6.77 7.03
C GLY A 30 -20.39 8.00 6.93
N VAL A 31 -21.30 8.14 7.89
CA VAL A 31 -22.28 9.27 7.98
C VAL A 31 -22.05 10.14 9.20
N ASP A 32 -21.54 9.58 10.29
CA ASP A 32 -21.18 10.32 11.50
C ASP A 32 -19.67 10.34 11.68
N LEU A 33 -19.04 11.40 11.18
CA LEU A 33 -17.59 11.52 11.13
C LEU A 33 -16.92 11.52 12.52
N PHE A 34 -17.65 11.87 13.58
CA PHE A 34 -17.12 11.97 14.95
C PHE A 34 -17.39 10.74 15.81
N ALA A 35 -18.12 9.76 15.30
CA ALA A 35 -18.45 8.56 16.04
C ALA A 35 -17.73 7.32 15.46
N PRO A 36 -16.86 6.65 16.23
CA PRO A 36 -16.43 5.29 15.87
C PRO A 36 -17.66 4.37 15.79
N THR A 37 -17.73 3.57 14.74
CA THR A 37 -18.88 2.71 14.52
C THR A 37 -19.16 1.78 15.70
N ARG A 38 -20.43 1.72 16.08
CA ARG A 38 -20.96 0.81 17.12
C ARG A 38 -20.60 -0.66 16.89
N LEU A 39 -20.27 -1.03 15.66
CA LEU A 39 -19.93 -2.42 15.30
C LEU A 39 -18.59 -2.87 15.88
N TYR A 40 -17.70 -1.93 16.19
CA TYR A 40 -16.36 -2.22 16.74
C TYR A 40 -16.28 -1.99 18.26
N GLY A 41 -17.40 -1.65 18.90
CA GLY A 41 -17.47 -1.40 20.33
C GLY A 41 -17.81 0.05 20.67
N ARG A 42 -17.38 0.49 21.84
CA ARG A 42 -17.55 1.88 22.30
C ARG A 42 -16.33 2.72 21.91
N PRO A 43 -16.46 4.06 21.91
CA PRO A 43 -15.30 4.93 21.70
C PRO A 43 -14.10 4.62 22.61
N ASP A 44 -14.36 4.21 23.86
CA ASP A 44 -13.31 3.80 24.80
C ASP A 44 -12.59 2.53 24.39
N ASP A 45 -13.25 1.61 23.68
CA ASP A 45 -12.61 0.40 23.17
C ASP A 45 -11.62 0.77 22.05
N PHE A 46 -11.94 1.77 21.22
CA PHE A 46 -11.02 2.28 20.20
C PHE A 46 -9.85 3.06 20.83
N ARG A 47 -10.10 3.88 21.89
CA ARG A 47 -9.00 4.51 22.66
C ARG A 47 -8.10 3.43 23.27
N GLY A 48 -8.67 2.38 23.85
CA GLY A 48 -7.92 1.25 24.40
C GLY A 48 -7.12 0.46 23.36
N PHE A 49 -7.63 0.38 22.12
CA PHE A 49 -6.87 -0.21 21.00
C PHE A 49 -5.62 0.63 20.67
N VAL A 50 -5.77 1.95 20.55
CA VAL A 50 -4.65 2.87 20.27
C VAL A 50 -3.63 2.85 21.41
N ASP A 51 -4.10 2.95 22.67
CA ASP A 51 -3.25 2.88 23.86
C ASP A 51 -2.45 1.57 23.92
N ARG A 52 -3.12 0.44 23.62
CA ARG A 52 -2.46 -0.86 23.54
C ARG A 52 -1.46 -0.95 22.40
N ALA A 53 -1.73 -0.34 21.25
CA ALA A 53 -0.78 -0.27 20.14
C ALA A 53 0.47 0.52 20.55
N HIS A 54 0.31 1.68 21.15
CA HIS A 54 1.41 2.52 21.68
C HIS A 54 2.24 1.78 22.72
N ALA A 55 1.61 1.07 23.65
CA ALA A 55 2.31 0.25 24.64
C ALA A 55 3.19 -0.85 24.02
N LEU A 56 2.93 -1.24 22.78
CA LEU A 56 3.71 -2.20 21.99
C LEU A 56 4.69 -1.53 21.02
N GLY A 57 4.80 -0.20 21.03
CA GLY A 57 5.64 0.57 20.11
C GLY A 57 5.09 0.67 18.70
N LEU A 58 3.76 0.48 18.51
CA LEU A 58 3.07 0.60 17.23
C LEU A 58 2.35 1.95 17.17
N GLY A 59 2.61 2.77 16.15
CA GLY A 59 1.77 3.90 15.82
C GLY A 59 0.45 3.48 15.16
N VAL A 60 -0.55 4.36 15.17
CA VAL A 60 -1.87 4.12 14.56
C VAL A 60 -2.26 5.30 13.68
N VAL A 61 -2.48 5.03 12.39
CA VAL A 61 -3.04 5.96 11.40
C VAL A 61 -4.46 5.54 11.09
N LEU A 62 -5.36 6.51 10.96
CA LEU A 62 -6.74 6.26 10.57
C LEU A 62 -6.97 6.68 9.12
N ASP A 63 -7.61 5.82 8.37
CA ASP A 63 -8.16 6.14 7.05
C ASP A 63 -9.44 6.97 7.24
N VAL A 64 -9.50 8.16 6.63
CA VAL A 64 -10.61 9.09 6.75
C VAL A 64 -11.17 9.48 5.39
N VAL A 65 -12.50 9.54 5.32
CA VAL A 65 -13.25 9.80 4.09
C VAL A 65 -13.75 11.25 4.13
N TYR A 66 -13.06 12.13 3.41
CA TYR A 66 -13.44 13.54 3.29
C TYR A 66 -13.81 13.96 1.85
N ASN A 67 -13.70 13.01 0.91
CA ASN A 67 -14.00 13.20 -0.50
C ASN A 67 -15.50 13.05 -0.82
N HIS A 68 -16.25 12.36 0.02
CA HIS A 68 -17.71 12.21 -0.11
C HIS A 68 -18.35 11.98 1.26
N LEU A 69 -19.67 11.98 1.29
CA LEU A 69 -20.47 11.65 2.47
C LEU A 69 -21.25 10.37 2.19
N GLY A 70 -21.35 9.49 3.17
CA GLY A 70 -22.09 8.24 3.06
C GLY A 70 -23.54 8.44 2.61
N PRO A 71 -24.12 7.52 1.83
CA PRO A 71 -25.43 7.68 1.23
C PRO A 71 -26.60 7.40 2.19
N ASP A 72 -26.46 6.38 3.04
CA ASP A 72 -27.51 5.93 3.96
C ASP A 72 -27.39 6.63 5.32
N GLY A 73 -28.48 7.22 5.81
CA GLY A 73 -28.51 7.90 7.10
C GLY A 73 -27.92 9.31 7.07
N ASN A 74 -27.47 9.78 5.93
CA ASN A 74 -26.95 11.13 5.76
C ASN A 74 -28.08 12.12 5.41
N TYR A 75 -28.41 12.97 6.36
CA TYR A 75 -29.43 14.03 6.19
C TYR A 75 -28.83 15.44 6.18
N LEU A 76 -27.52 15.59 6.14
CA LEU A 76 -26.85 16.90 6.22
C LEU A 76 -27.35 17.89 5.16
N GLY A 77 -27.50 17.45 3.92
CA GLY A 77 -28.04 18.28 2.84
C GLY A 77 -29.49 18.71 3.02
N GLN A 78 -30.24 18.06 3.93
CA GLN A 78 -31.62 18.49 4.30
C GLN A 78 -31.60 19.60 5.37
N TYR A 79 -30.57 19.63 6.21
CA TYR A 79 -30.41 20.68 7.22
C TYR A 79 -29.84 21.97 6.63
N ALA A 80 -28.82 21.83 5.76
CA ALA A 80 -28.22 22.97 5.08
C ALA A 80 -27.69 22.57 3.70
N ARG A 81 -28.06 23.34 2.66
CA ARG A 81 -27.61 23.08 1.29
C ARG A 81 -26.10 23.26 1.11
N SER A 82 -25.47 24.04 1.99
CA SER A 82 -24.04 24.33 1.96
C SER A 82 -23.12 23.13 2.30
N TYR A 83 -23.65 22.01 2.79
CA TYR A 83 -22.84 20.82 3.04
C TYR A 83 -22.25 20.20 1.76
N VAL A 84 -22.96 20.32 0.65
CA VAL A 84 -22.56 19.78 -0.64
C VAL A 84 -22.59 20.85 -1.71
N THR A 85 -21.82 20.67 -2.77
CA THR A 85 -21.77 21.60 -3.90
C THR A 85 -22.29 20.94 -5.18
N GLU A 86 -22.98 21.73 -6.00
CA GLU A 86 -23.35 21.33 -7.37
C GLU A 86 -22.24 21.67 -8.40
N ARG A 87 -21.19 22.39 -7.98
CA ARG A 87 -20.07 22.76 -8.86
C ARG A 87 -19.22 21.56 -9.24
N HIS A 88 -19.15 20.60 -8.32
CA HIS A 88 -18.32 19.40 -8.46
C HIS A 88 -19.16 18.16 -8.15
N SER A 89 -18.87 17.08 -8.84
CA SER A 89 -19.46 15.76 -8.58
C SER A 89 -18.36 14.72 -8.37
N THR A 90 -18.64 13.75 -7.53
CA THR A 90 -17.77 12.59 -7.30
C THR A 90 -18.46 11.33 -7.83
N PRO A 91 -17.76 10.21 -7.98
CA PRO A 91 -18.40 8.91 -8.29
C PRO A 91 -19.48 8.49 -7.29
N TRP A 92 -19.46 9.07 -6.08
CA TRP A 92 -20.40 8.77 -4.97
C TRP A 92 -21.55 9.81 -4.83
N GLY A 93 -21.59 10.83 -5.69
CA GLY A 93 -22.62 11.86 -5.66
C GLY A 93 -22.05 13.29 -5.56
N PRO A 94 -22.86 14.26 -5.08
CA PRO A 94 -22.41 15.64 -4.90
C PRO A 94 -21.18 15.71 -3.97
N ALA A 95 -20.18 16.52 -4.36
CA ALA A 95 -18.98 16.71 -3.55
C ALA A 95 -19.27 17.53 -2.28
N PRO A 96 -18.52 17.33 -1.18
CA PRO A 96 -18.51 18.26 -0.06
C PRO A 96 -18.12 19.67 -0.53
N ASN A 97 -18.72 20.68 0.06
CA ASN A 97 -18.54 22.06 -0.35
C ASN A 97 -17.30 22.68 0.32
N TYR A 98 -16.16 22.66 -0.35
CA TYR A 98 -14.92 23.25 0.18
C TYR A 98 -14.59 24.63 -0.38
N ASP A 99 -15.20 25.05 -1.49
CA ASP A 99 -14.83 26.29 -2.21
C ASP A 99 -16.01 27.12 -2.74
N GLY A 100 -17.23 26.66 -2.50
CA GLY A 100 -18.45 27.37 -2.92
C GLY A 100 -18.93 28.37 -1.88
N PRO A 101 -20.08 29.01 -2.14
CA PRO A 101 -20.74 29.84 -1.15
C PRO A 101 -20.98 29.09 0.15
N ASP A 102 -20.75 29.75 1.28
CA ASP A 102 -20.94 29.21 2.64
C ASP A 102 -20.13 27.91 2.89
N ALA A 103 -18.95 27.75 2.27
CA ALA A 103 -18.08 26.60 2.45
C ALA A 103 -17.40 26.56 3.83
N GLU A 104 -17.21 27.70 4.49
CA GLU A 104 -16.42 27.79 5.73
C GLU A 104 -16.91 26.84 6.84
N PRO A 105 -18.23 26.72 7.16
CA PRO A 105 -18.68 25.75 8.16
C PRO A 105 -18.39 24.29 7.80
N VAL A 106 -18.35 23.93 6.50
CA VAL A 106 -18.04 22.59 6.04
C VAL A 106 -16.55 22.32 6.19
N ARG A 107 -15.70 23.31 5.87
CA ARG A 107 -14.26 23.25 6.11
C ARG A 107 -13.97 23.09 7.60
N GLU A 108 -14.60 23.93 8.44
CA GLU A 108 -14.48 23.83 9.91
C GLU A 108 -14.87 22.45 10.44
N LEU A 109 -15.97 21.86 9.93
CA LEU A 109 -16.43 20.53 10.31
C LEU A 109 -15.33 19.47 10.04
N VAL A 110 -14.73 19.49 8.86
CA VAL A 110 -13.69 18.52 8.47
C VAL A 110 -12.39 18.76 9.26
N LEU A 111 -11.98 20.03 9.44
CA LEU A 111 -10.80 20.35 10.24
C LEU A 111 -10.97 19.98 11.71
N ALA A 112 -12.17 20.23 12.27
CA ALA A 112 -12.51 19.79 13.63
C ALA A 112 -12.51 18.28 13.76
N ASN A 113 -12.96 17.54 12.74
CA ASN A 113 -12.93 16.09 12.73
C ASN A 113 -11.49 15.56 12.66
N ALA A 114 -10.63 16.12 11.81
CA ALA A 114 -9.22 15.77 11.77
C ALA A 114 -8.53 16.02 13.13
N ALA A 115 -8.81 17.17 13.74
CA ALA A 115 -8.33 17.51 15.09
C ALA A 115 -8.83 16.52 16.15
N TYR A 116 -10.11 16.15 16.10
CA TYR A 116 -10.75 15.22 17.03
C TYR A 116 -10.04 13.85 17.06
N TRP A 117 -9.74 13.27 15.91
CA TRP A 117 -9.03 12.00 15.83
C TRP A 117 -7.63 12.07 16.47
N ILE A 118 -6.94 13.19 16.30
CA ILE A 118 -5.60 13.39 16.88
C ILE A 118 -5.64 13.65 18.39
N ASP A 119 -6.64 14.40 18.86
CA ASP A 119 -6.72 14.80 20.28
C ASP A 119 -7.39 13.75 21.15
N GLU A 120 -8.55 13.22 20.72
CA GLU A 120 -9.37 12.32 21.52
C GLU A 120 -8.90 10.87 21.49
N PHE A 121 -8.34 10.43 20.35
CA PHE A 121 -7.88 9.06 20.17
C PHE A 121 -6.36 8.93 20.14
N HIS A 122 -5.65 10.05 20.22
CA HIS A 122 -4.19 10.11 20.18
C HIS A 122 -3.58 9.42 18.94
N LEU A 123 -4.28 9.44 17.80
CA LEU A 123 -3.78 8.85 16.56
C LEU A 123 -2.48 9.52 16.11
N ASP A 124 -1.64 8.74 15.42
CA ASP A 124 -0.34 9.17 14.90
C ASP A 124 -0.44 9.66 13.44
N GLY A 125 -1.64 9.81 12.93
CA GLY A 125 -1.86 10.39 11.61
C GLY A 125 -3.16 9.97 10.95
N LEU A 126 -3.30 10.45 9.71
CA LEU A 126 -4.45 10.19 8.86
C LEU A 126 -4.00 9.74 7.46
N ARG A 127 -4.73 8.80 6.87
CA ARG A 127 -4.70 8.53 5.43
C ARG A 127 -5.96 9.17 4.83
N LEU A 128 -5.81 9.99 3.81
CA LEU A 128 -6.90 10.70 3.16
C LEU A 128 -7.32 9.92 1.91
N ASP A 129 -8.57 9.47 1.92
CA ASP A 129 -9.16 8.68 0.84
C ASP A 129 -9.41 9.53 -0.40
N ALA A 130 -9.17 8.94 -1.58
CA ALA A 130 -9.52 9.44 -2.92
C ALA A 130 -9.29 10.96 -3.09
N THR A 131 -8.10 11.45 -2.70
CA THR A 131 -7.78 12.89 -2.71
C THR A 131 -7.90 13.52 -4.09
N HIS A 132 -7.82 12.74 -5.17
CA HIS A 132 -8.02 13.19 -6.55
C HIS A 132 -9.46 13.67 -6.84
N THR A 133 -10.42 13.26 -6.01
CA THR A 133 -11.83 13.69 -6.12
C THR A 133 -12.18 14.84 -5.17
N ILE A 134 -11.24 15.32 -4.36
CA ILE A 134 -11.41 16.50 -3.50
C ILE A 134 -11.09 17.75 -4.32
N HIS A 135 -12.14 18.49 -4.65
CA HIS A 135 -12.07 19.73 -5.39
C HIS A 135 -12.12 20.93 -4.43
N ASP A 136 -11.14 21.83 -4.52
CA ASP A 136 -11.06 23.02 -3.69
C ASP A 136 -10.19 24.09 -4.35
N ASP A 137 -10.82 25.14 -4.87
CA ASP A 137 -10.16 26.29 -5.50
C ASP A 137 -9.88 27.43 -4.50
N SER A 138 -10.02 27.17 -3.19
CA SER A 138 -9.76 28.16 -2.15
C SER A 138 -8.27 28.52 -2.08
N PRO A 139 -7.90 29.71 -1.55
CA PRO A 139 -6.51 30.13 -1.39
C PRO A 139 -5.65 29.13 -0.58
N GLU A 140 -6.22 28.49 0.45
CA GLU A 140 -5.63 27.34 1.13
C GLU A 140 -6.49 26.12 0.86
N HIS A 141 -6.02 25.22 0.02
CA HIS A 141 -6.71 23.96 -0.28
C HIS A 141 -6.96 23.14 0.99
N ILE A 142 -8.14 22.52 1.14
CA ILE A 142 -8.53 21.78 2.35
C ILE A 142 -7.51 20.72 2.77
N LEU A 143 -6.86 20.04 1.83
CA LEU A 143 -5.80 19.05 2.13
C LEU A 143 -4.60 19.69 2.84
N LYS A 144 -4.22 20.94 2.48
CA LYS A 144 -3.17 21.69 3.19
C LYS A 144 -3.62 22.06 4.59
N ALA A 145 -4.85 22.54 4.72
CA ALA A 145 -5.43 22.90 5.99
C ALA A 145 -5.55 21.70 6.94
N ILE A 146 -5.94 20.52 6.44
CA ILE A 146 -5.94 19.26 7.22
C ILE A 146 -4.54 18.93 7.73
N ALA A 147 -3.53 18.91 6.85
CA ALA A 147 -2.15 18.59 7.23
C ALA A 147 -1.61 19.56 8.29
N ARG A 148 -1.91 20.86 8.15
CA ARG A 148 -1.56 21.87 9.14
C ARG A 148 -2.26 21.61 10.47
N THR A 149 -3.57 21.40 10.46
CA THR A 149 -4.40 21.13 11.66
C THR A 149 -3.89 19.91 12.42
N VAL A 150 -3.64 18.80 11.73
CA VAL A 150 -3.09 17.56 12.32
C VAL A 150 -1.78 17.84 13.05
N ARG A 151 -0.84 18.58 12.44
CA ARG A 151 0.46 18.91 13.07
C ARG A 151 0.30 19.85 14.24
N GLU A 152 -0.54 20.88 14.13
CA GLU A 152 -0.81 21.82 15.23
C GLU A 152 -1.39 21.08 16.44
N ARG A 153 -2.34 20.17 16.24
CA ARG A 153 -2.95 19.40 17.33
C ARG A 153 -2.02 18.35 17.92
N ALA A 154 -1.20 17.72 17.12
CA ALA A 154 -0.20 16.78 17.60
C ALA A 154 0.89 17.44 18.46
N GLY A 155 1.17 18.73 18.24
CA GLY A 155 2.17 19.48 18.95
C GLY A 155 3.57 18.88 18.80
N ARG A 156 4.10 18.22 19.84
CA ARG A 156 5.44 17.59 19.81
C ARG A 156 5.43 16.11 19.41
N ARG A 157 4.27 15.51 19.25
CA ARG A 157 4.17 14.11 18.77
C ARG A 157 4.52 14.04 17.29
N GLY A 158 5.20 12.97 16.87
CA GLY A 158 5.37 12.66 15.46
C GLY A 158 4.05 12.17 14.87
N VAL A 159 3.58 12.84 13.82
CA VAL A 159 2.36 12.46 13.11
C VAL A 159 2.58 12.52 11.62
N GLY A 160 1.81 11.71 10.85
CA GLY A 160 1.87 11.70 9.39
C GLY A 160 0.49 11.89 8.75
N VAL A 161 0.46 12.57 7.60
CA VAL A 161 -0.74 12.68 6.75
C VAL A 161 -0.39 12.13 5.38
N TYR A 162 -1.11 11.10 4.97
CA TYR A 162 -0.86 10.36 3.74
C TYR A 162 -2.05 10.51 2.78
N ALA A 163 -1.79 10.57 1.48
CA ALA A 163 -2.83 10.63 0.48
C ALA A 163 -2.91 9.33 -0.32
N GLU A 164 -4.11 8.86 -0.55
CA GLU A 164 -4.39 7.99 -1.69
C GLU A 164 -4.86 8.88 -2.84
N ASP A 165 -4.19 8.77 -3.98
CA ASP A 165 -4.39 9.65 -5.13
C ASP A 165 -4.19 8.89 -6.44
N GLU A 166 -5.28 8.55 -7.13
CA GLU A 166 -5.22 7.79 -8.39
C GLU A 166 -4.39 8.50 -9.46
N LEU A 167 -4.34 9.84 -9.43
CA LEU A 167 -3.55 10.65 -10.36
C LEU A 167 -2.06 10.72 -9.99
N GLN A 168 -1.67 10.12 -8.88
CA GLN A 168 -0.31 10.04 -8.37
C GLN A 168 0.39 11.43 -8.29
N ARG A 169 -0.36 12.48 -7.88
CA ARG A 169 0.13 13.86 -7.83
C ARG A 169 1.21 14.05 -6.78
N VAL A 170 2.47 14.01 -7.18
CA VAL A 170 3.63 14.19 -6.28
C VAL A 170 3.61 15.54 -5.54
N ALA A 171 2.93 16.54 -6.08
CA ALA A 171 2.72 17.82 -5.43
C ALA A 171 2.08 17.70 -4.04
N LEU A 172 1.26 16.67 -3.81
CA LEU A 172 0.63 16.42 -2.50
C LEU A 172 1.67 16.22 -1.40
N ALA A 173 2.72 15.45 -1.66
CA ALA A 173 3.78 15.17 -0.69
C ALA A 173 4.99 16.11 -0.79
N ARG A 174 4.96 17.11 -1.68
CA ARG A 174 6.01 18.13 -1.75
C ARG A 174 5.86 19.12 -0.59
N ALA A 175 6.98 19.65 -0.09
CA ALA A 175 6.99 20.63 0.98
C ALA A 175 6.27 21.94 0.57
N LEU A 176 5.68 22.64 1.55
CA LEU A 176 4.90 23.87 1.32
C LEU A 176 5.74 24.99 0.68
N ASP A 177 6.99 25.16 1.11
CA ASP A 177 7.93 26.15 0.59
C ASP A 177 8.38 25.87 -0.86
N HIS A 178 8.15 24.65 -1.34
CA HIS A 178 8.36 24.26 -2.73
C HIS A 178 7.04 24.17 -3.52
N GLY A 179 5.99 24.84 -3.04
CA GLY A 179 4.69 24.93 -3.73
C GLY A 179 3.83 23.67 -3.61
N GLY A 180 4.20 22.72 -2.73
CA GLY A 180 3.44 21.51 -2.47
C GLY A 180 2.30 21.68 -1.48
N PHE A 181 1.70 20.54 -1.10
CA PHE A 181 0.63 20.50 -0.11
C PHE A 181 1.14 20.14 1.30
N GLY A 182 2.38 19.67 1.39
CA GLY A 182 3.02 19.37 2.66
C GLY A 182 2.52 18.09 3.33
N LEU A 183 1.87 17.17 2.60
CA LEU A 183 1.56 15.85 3.14
C LEU A 183 2.85 15.04 3.34
N ASP A 184 2.80 14.00 4.17
CA ASP A 184 3.97 13.21 4.51
C ASP A 184 4.25 12.09 3.53
N GLY A 185 3.25 11.66 2.77
CA GLY A 185 3.43 10.68 1.71
C GLY A 185 2.20 10.49 0.83
N ILE A 186 2.41 9.77 -0.28
CA ILE A 186 1.37 9.32 -1.20
C ILE A 186 1.47 7.80 -1.40
N TRP A 187 0.34 7.15 -1.59
CA TRP A 187 0.30 5.77 -2.03
C TRP A 187 0.78 5.68 -3.48
N ASN A 188 1.71 4.76 -3.75
CA ASN A 188 2.29 4.56 -5.08
C ASN A 188 1.61 3.35 -5.75
N ASP A 189 0.51 3.60 -6.45
CA ASP A 189 -0.22 2.58 -7.20
C ASP A 189 0.58 2.00 -8.35
N ASP A 190 1.43 2.79 -8.98
CA ASP A 190 2.27 2.33 -10.09
C ASP A 190 3.21 1.19 -9.65
N PHE A 191 3.72 1.23 -8.39
CA PHE A 191 4.51 0.13 -7.84
C PHE A 191 3.68 -1.17 -7.77
N HIS A 192 2.44 -1.07 -7.25
CA HIS A 192 1.52 -2.21 -7.21
C HIS A 192 1.21 -2.73 -8.61
N HIS A 193 0.85 -1.83 -9.52
CA HIS A 193 0.43 -2.20 -10.87
C HIS A 193 1.55 -2.91 -11.64
N ALA A 194 2.77 -2.36 -11.63
CA ALA A 194 3.94 -2.98 -12.25
C ALA A 194 4.26 -4.36 -11.64
N ALA A 195 4.28 -4.45 -10.30
CA ALA A 195 4.55 -5.71 -9.60
C ALA A 195 3.45 -6.76 -9.85
N ARG A 196 2.17 -6.35 -9.91
CA ARG A 196 1.05 -7.23 -10.19
C ARG A 196 1.12 -7.81 -11.59
N VAL A 197 1.46 -6.99 -12.60
CA VAL A 197 1.66 -7.46 -13.98
C VAL A 197 2.87 -8.38 -14.06
N ALA A 198 4.00 -8.05 -13.43
CA ALA A 198 5.18 -8.90 -13.37
C ALA A 198 4.89 -10.27 -12.74
N ALA A 199 4.08 -10.29 -11.67
CA ALA A 199 3.68 -11.51 -10.97
C ALA A 199 2.80 -12.43 -11.83
N THR A 200 1.82 -11.85 -12.56
CA THR A 200 0.70 -12.59 -13.15
C THR A 200 0.66 -12.63 -14.67
N GLY A 201 1.38 -11.72 -15.32
CA GLY A 201 1.29 -11.51 -16.78
C GLY A 201 -0.03 -10.88 -17.23
N LYS A 202 -1.00 -10.63 -16.33
CA LYS A 202 -2.33 -10.13 -16.71
C LYS A 202 -2.32 -8.60 -16.80
N ARG A 203 -2.81 -8.10 -17.94
CA ARG A 203 -2.83 -6.69 -18.32
C ARG A 203 -4.23 -6.23 -18.73
N GLU A 204 -5.19 -6.45 -17.86
CA GLU A 204 -6.60 -6.11 -18.08
C GLU A 204 -6.98 -4.81 -17.35
N GLY A 205 -8.01 -4.12 -17.80
CA GLY A 205 -8.49 -2.88 -17.20
C GLY A 205 -7.37 -1.83 -17.08
N TYR A 206 -7.24 -1.21 -15.93
CA TYR A 206 -6.20 -0.19 -15.65
C TYR A 206 -4.78 -0.77 -15.62
N TYR A 207 -4.56 -2.10 -15.49
CA TYR A 207 -3.25 -2.73 -15.64
C TYR A 207 -2.72 -2.72 -17.07
N ARG A 208 -3.55 -2.41 -18.08
CA ARG A 208 -3.21 -2.50 -19.52
C ARG A 208 -2.00 -1.62 -19.88
N ARG A 209 -1.84 -0.48 -19.21
CA ARG A 209 -0.72 0.46 -19.44
C ARG A 209 0.61 -0.06 -18.92
N PHE A 210 0.63 -1.00 -17.98
CA PHE A 210 1.84 -1.56 -17.38
C PHE A 210 2.33 -2.80 -18.13
N ARG A 211 3.64 -2.99 -18.12
CA ARG A 211 4.30 -4.13 -18.78
C ARG A 211 4.78 -5.17 -17.78
N GLY A 212 5.01 -4.78 -16.52
CA GLY A 212 5.66 -5.62 -15.50
C GLY A 212 7.11 -5.96 -15.85
N SER A 213 7.75 -5.15 -16.70
CA SER A 213 9.14 -5.36 -17.09
C SER A 213 10.11 -4.97 -15.98
N PRO A 214 11.33 -5.52 -15.98
CA PRO A 214 12.37 -5.13 -15.02
C PRO A 214 12.68 -3.64 -15.02
N ASP A 215 12.69 -2.98 -16.20
CA ASP A 215 12.90 -1.54 -16.30
C ASP A 215 11.79 -0.75 -15.62
N GLU A 216 10.55 -1.19 -15.79
CA GLU A 216 9.39 -0.58 -15.13
C GLU A 216 9.45 -0.80 -13.60
N LEU A 217 9.81 -2.01 -13.14
CA LEU A 217 10.04 -2.29 -11.73
C LEU A 217 11.16 -1.41 -11.13
N VAL A 218 12.26 -1.22 -11.84
CA VAL A 218 13.31 -0.28 -11.41
C VAL A 218 12.77 1.15 -11.35
N ALA A 219 12.00 1.58 -12.35
CA ALA A 219 11.49 2.94 -12.41
C ALA A 219 10.54 3.24 -11.23
N VAL A 220 9.62 2.34 -10.90
CA VAL A 220 8.66 2.57 -9.79
C VAL A 220 9.28 2.59 -8.39
N THR A 221 10.52 2.15 -8.23
CA THR A 221 11.27 2.35 -6.96
C THR A 221 11.67 3.80 -6.74
N LYS A 222 11.67 4.63 -7.79
CA LYS A 222 12.05 6.03 -7.76
C LYS A 222 10.84 6.97 -7.62
N GLY A 223 9.64 6.49 -7.91
CA GLY A 223 8.39 7.23 -7.84
C GLY A 223 7.39 6.81 -8.91
N PRO A 224 6.24 7.49 -8.98
CA PRO A 224 5.24 7.26 -10.02
C PRO A 224 5.81 7.52 -11.42
N LEU A 225 5.39 6.69 -12.40
CA LEU A 225 6.00 6.64 -13.74
C LEU A 225 5.74 7.90 -14.59
N GLU A 226 4.57 8.51 -14.44
CA GLU A 226 4.13 9.64 -15.26
C GLU A 226 4.42 11.01 -14.62
N GLN A 227 5.06 11.02 -13.45
CA GLN A 227 5.37 12.26 -12.75
C GLN A 227 6.82 12.68 -13.04
N PRO A 228 7.04 13.93 -13.55
CA PRO A 228 8.38 14.39 -13.95
C PRO A 228 9.30 14.69 -12.76
N GLU A 229 8.74 14.80 -11.57
CA GLU A 229 9.46 15.20 -10.38
C GLU A 229 9.65 14.04 -9.42
N ALA A 230 10.87 13.87 -8.92
CA ALA A 230 11.20 12.87 -7.94
C ALA A 230 10.75 13.31 -6.53
N LEU A 231 10.14 12.37 -5.80
CA LEU A 231 9.96 12.47 -4.35
C LEU A 231 11.07 11.70 -3.63
N ALA A 232 11.37 12.12 -2.40
CA ALA A 232 12.17 11.28 -1.52
C ALA A 232 11.43 9.94 -1.32
N PRO A 233 12.13 8.79 -1.35
CA PRO A 233 11.47 7.48 -1.21
C PRO A 233 10.61 7.36 0.04
N THR A 234 10.99 8.03 1.12
CA THR A 234 10.23 8.09 2.38
C THR A 234 8.84 8.72 2.25
N ARG A 235 8.61 9.45 1.17
CA ARG A 235 7.32 10.06 0.82
C ARG A 235 6.42 9.17 -0.03
N LEU A 236 6.88 7.97 -0.35
CA LEU A 236 6.12 6.99 -1.14
C LEU A 236 5.71 5.83 -0.23
N VAL A 237 4.45 5.47 -0.26
CA VAL A 237 3.93 4.25 0.36
C VAL A 237 3.69 3.22 -0.73
N THR A 238 4.46 2.13 -0.71
CA THR A 238 4.42 1.08 -1.73
C THR A 238 3.80 -0.20 -1.20
N PHE A 239 3.11 -0.93 -2.05
CA PHE A 239 2.43 -2.17 -1.67
C PHE A 239 2.34 -3.15 -2.84
N LEU A 240 2.27 -4.44 -2.53
CA LEU A 240 1.96 -5.49 -3.51
C LEU A 240 0.44 -5.70 -3.66
N GLN A 241 -0.32 -5.32 -2.65
CA GLN A 241 -1.78 -5.41 -2.61
C GLN A 241 -2.32 -4.53 -1.49
N ASN A 242 -3.53 -4.04 -1.65
CA ASN A 242 -4.34 -3.36 -0.64
C ASN A 242 -5.78 -3.87 -0.69
N HIS A 243 -6.69 -3.29 0.09
CA HIS A 243 -8.09 -3.69 0.15
C HIS A 243 -8.80 -3.55 -1.21
N ASP A 244 -8.55 -2.45 -1.95
CA ASP A 244 -9.16 -2.22 -3.27
C ASP A 244 -8.65 -3.19 -4.31
N GLN A 245 -7.32 -3.27 -4.44
CA GLN A 245 -6.70 -4.03 -5.52
C GLN A 245 -6.98 -5.54 -5.41
N VAL A 246 -7.08 -6.08 -4.19
CA VAL A 246 -7.50 -7.48 -3.98
C VAL A 246 -8.96 -7.66 -4.37
N ALA A 247 -9.82 -6.74 -3.94
CA ALA A 247 -11.24 -6.81 -4.23
C ALA A 247 -11.61 -6.46 -5.68
N HIS A 248 -10.78 -5.69 -6.40
CA HIS A 248 -10.97 -5.39 -7.84
C HIS A 248 -10.74 -6.62 -8.73
N SER A 249 -11.35 -7.73 -8.33
CA SER A 249 -11.30 -9.01 -9.02
C SER A 249 -12.60 -9.79 -8.77
N ALA A 250 -12.88 -10.78 -9.60
CA ALA A 250 -14.10 -11.60 -9.45
C ALA A 250 -14.09 -12.43 -8.15
N ARG A 251 -12.93 -12.76 -7.62
CA ARG A 251 -12.77 -13.75 -6.54
C ARG A 251 -12.08 -13.23 -5.30
N GLY A 252 -11.58 -12.00 -5.29
CA GLY A 252 -10.86 -11.39 -4.16
C GLY A 252 -9.57 -12.15 -3.77
N LEU A 253 -8.91 -12.80 -4.74
CA LEU A 253 -7.72 -13.60 -4.45
C LEU A 253 -6.50 -12.71 -4.19
N ARG A 254 -5.76 -13.08 -3.15
CA ARG A 254 -4.53 -12.42 -2.75
C ARG A 254 -3.38 -12.76 -3.69
N LEU A 255 -2.37 -11.91 -3.79
CA LEU A 255 -1.28 -12.05 -4.77
C LEU A 255 -0.57 -13.42 -4.71
N HIS A 256 -0.32 -13.96 -3.50
CA HIS A 256 0.33 -15.26 -3.35
C HIS A 256 -0.45 -16.42 -3.97
N ALA A 257 -1.79 -16.29 -4.08
CA ALA A 257 -2.66 -17.27 -4.74
C ALA A 257 -2.76 -17.08 -6.27
N LEU A 258 -2.15 -16.02 -6.81
CA LEU A 258 -2.25 -15.62 -8.22
C LEU A 258 -0.93 -15.80 -8.98
N THR A 259 0.15 -16.12 -8.27
CA THR A 259 1.49 -16.31 -8.83
C THR A 259 2.18 -17.51 -8.18
N SER A 260 3.36 -17.88 -8.69
CA SER A 260 4.17 -18.95 -8.08
C SER A 260 4.72 -18.54 -6.70
N PRO A 261 5.00 -19.50 -5.82
CA PRO A 261 5.63 -19.22 -4.53
C PRO A 261 6.99 -18.50 -4.64
N GLY A 262 7.80 -18.84 -5.64
CA GLY A 262 9.10 -18.20 -5.87
C GLY A 262 8.95 -16.72 -6.24
N LYS A 263 8.09 -16.39 -7.20
CA LYS A 263 7.79 -14.99 -7.57
C LYS A 263 7.23 -14.20 -6.39
N TRP A 264 6.33 -14.81 -5.61
CA TRP A 264 5.77 -14.14 -4.44
C TRP A 264 6.83 -13.81 -3.39
N ARG A 265 7.74 -14.76 -3.07
CA ARG A 265 8.87 -14.50 -2.17
C ARG A 265 9.78 -13.40 -2.71
N SER A 266 10.08 -13.43 -4.01
CA SER A 266 10.96 -12.45 -4.67
C SER A 266 10.34 -11.04 -4.68
N LEU A 267 9.04 -10.92 -4.98
CA LEU A 267 8.33 -9.64 -4.94
C LEU A 267 8.15 -9.11 -3.50
N THR A 268 7.99 -10.01 -2.51
CA THR A 268 7.99 -9.61 -1.09
C THR A 268 9.35 -9.01 -0.69
N ALA A 269 10.46 -9.61 -1.14
CA ALA A 269 11.79 -9.02 -0.92
C ALA A 269 11.95 -7.69 -1.66
N PHE A 270 11.47 -7.59 -2.90
CA PHE A 270 11.47 -6.35 -3.68
C PHE A 270 10.70 -5.25 -2.95
N LEU A 271 9.49 -5.51 -2.44
CA LEU A 271 8.72 -4.55 -1.65
C LEU A 271 9.47 -4.12 -0.38
N LEU A 272 9.87 -5.09 0.44
CA LEU A 272 10.37 -4.81 1.79
C LEU A 272 11.79 -4.23 1.81
N LEU A 273 12.58 -4.47 0.77
CA LEU A 273 13.95 -3.93 0.64
C LEU A 273 14.04 -2.72 -0.30
N SER A 274 12.96 -2.35 -1.00
CA SER A 274 12.89 -1.09 -1.74
C SER A 274 12.96 0.11 -0.78
N PRO A 275 13.42 1.29 -1.23
CA PRO A 275 13.66 2.41 -0.34
C PRO A 275 12.38 3.09 0.19
N ALA A 276 11.25 2.91 -0.48
CA ALA A 276 9.95 3.47 -0.09
C ALA A 276 9.41 2.84 1.21
N THR A 277 8.39 3.45 1.80
CA THR A 277 7.69 2.91 2.96
C THR A 277 6.77 1.75 2.53
N PRO A 278 7.03 0.51 2.95
CA PRO A 278 6.20 -0.62 2.54
C PRO A 278 4.91 -0.70 3.36
N LEU A 279 3.79 -0.93 2.69
CA LEU A 279 2.51 -1.29 3.29
C LEU A 279 2.24 -2.77 3.05
N LEU A 280 1.90 -3.49 4.12
CA LEU A 280 1.44 -4.87 4.09
C LEU A 280 -0.07 -4.90 4.35
N PHE A 281 -0.82 -5.44 3.41
CA PHE A 281 -2.26 -5.64 3.61
C PHE A 281 -2.52 -6.76 4.63
N MET A 282 -3.55 -6.61 5.45
CA MET A 282 -3.91 -7.59 6.49
C MET A 282 -3.89 -9.03 5.96
N GLY A 283 -3.18 -9.92 6.66
CA GLY A 283 -3.02 -11.32 6.29
C GLY A 283 -1.97 -11.60 5.20
N GLN A 284 -1.32 -10.58 4.62
CA GLN A 284 -0.25 -10.78 3.64
C GLN A 284 0.97 -11.45 4.28
N ASP A 285 1.30 -11.05 5.49
CA ASP A 285 2.46 -11.48 6.25
C ASP A 285 2.48 -12.98 6.63
N PHE A 286 1.33 -13.62 6.57
CA PHE A 286 1.21 -15.08 6.74
C PHE A 286 0.46 -15.76 5.59
N ALA A 287 0.38 -15.12 4.42
CA ALA A 287 -0.29 -15.67 3.24
C ALA A 287 -1.70 -16.22 3.56
N ALA A 288 -2.56 -15.38 4.14
CA ALA A 288 -3.92 -15.75 4.54
C ALA A 288 -4.70 -16.38 3.37
N SER A 289 -5.35 -17.52 3.61
CA SER A 289 -6.08 -18.26 2.57
C SER A 289 -7.42 -17.61 2.20
N SER A 290 -8.01 -16.81 3.13
CA SER A 290 -9.26 -16.11 2.89
C SER A 290 -9.10 -15.07 1.77
N PRO A 291 -10.06 -14.99 0.84
CA PRO A 291 -10.12 -13.87 -0.10
C PRO A 291 -10.39 -12.56 0.64
N PHE A 292 -10.33 -11.45 -0.07
CA PHE A 292 -10.87 -10.18 0.41
C PHE A 292 -11.79 -9.61 -0.67
N LEU A 293 -13.08 -9.54 -0.33
CA LEU A 293 -14.16 -9.18 -1.24
C LEU A 293 -14.70 -7.80 -0.86
N PHE A 294 -15.32 -7.11 -1.80
CA PHE A 294 -16.09 -5.92 -1.48
C PHE A 294 -17.41 -6.32 -0.81
N PHE A 295 -17.69 -5.76 0.36
CA PHE A 295 -18.93 -5.99 1.12
C PHE A 295 -19.44 -4.71 1.76
N ALA A 296 -20.76 -4.53 1.72
CA ALA A 296 -21.48 -3.40 2.33
C ALA A 296 -22.94 -3.78 2.56
N ASP A 297 -23.45 -3.58 3.78
CA ASP A 297 -24.84 -3.93 4.17
C ASP A 297 -25.72 -2.68 4.09
N HIS A 298 -26.21 -2.38 2.88
CA HIS A 298 -27.06 -1.23 2.60
C HIS A 298 -28.55 -1.59 2.60
N GLU A 299 -29.39 -0.55 2.67
CA GLU A 299 -30.83 -0.66 2.38
C GLU A 299 -31.08 -1.34 1.03
N PRO A 300 -32.15 -2.16 0.86
CA PRO A 300 -32.34 -3.00 -0.34
C PRO A 300 -32.27 -2.26 -1.68
N ALA A 301 -32.78 -1.02 -1.75
CA ALA A 301 -32.75 -0.24 -2.97
C ALA A 301 -31.32 0.16 -3.35
N LEU A 302 -30.54 0.64 -2.38
CA LEU A 302 -29.15 1.02 -2.57
C LEU A 302 -28.27 -0.23 -2.80
N ALA A 303 -28.49 -1.32 -2.07
CA ALA A 303 -27.77 -2.58 -2.27
C ALA A 303 -27.88 -3.09 -3.70
N ALA A 304 -29.06 -2.95 -4.35
CA ALA A 304 -29.25 -3.31 -5.75
C ALA A 304 -28.44 -2.41 -6.70
N LEU A 305 -28.33 -1.12 -6.38
CA LEU A 305 -27.52 -0.16 -7.16
C LEU A 305 -26.02 -0.45 -6.98
N VAL A 306 -25.57 -0.66 -5.76
CA VAL A 306 -24.16 -1.00 -5.43
C VAL A 306 -23.74 -2.29 -6.13
N ARG A 307 -24.56 -3.33 -6.08
CA ARG A 307 -24.28 -4.59 -6.80
C ARG A 307 -24.14 -4.37 -8.31
N ARG A 308 -25.02 -3.56 -8.91
CA ARG A 308 -24.96 -3.23 -10.35
C ARG A 308 -23.70 -2.41 -10.66
N GLY A 309 -23.47 -1.31 -9.95
CA GLY A 309 -22.29 -0.47 -10.13
C GLY A 309 -20.99 -1.23 -9.96
N ARG A 310 -20.94 -2.18 -9.01
CA ARG A 310 -19.79 -3.07 -8.85
C ARG A 310 -19.56 -3.97 -10.05
N ALA A 311 -20.62 -4.57 -10.59
CA ALA A 311 -20.52 -5.40 -11.80
C ALA A 311 -20.06 -4.58 -13.01
N GLU A 312 -20.63 -3.38 -13.21
CA GLU A 312 -20.24 -2.44 -14.26
C GLU A 312 -18.76 -2.01 -14.12
N TYR A 313 -18.32 -1.66 -12.92
CA TYR A 313 -16.93 -1.32 -12.66
C TYR A 313 -15.96 -2.46 -12.99
N LEU A 314 -16.30 -3.69 -12.59
CA LEU A 314 -15.46 -4.86 -12.83
C LEU A 314 -15.46 -5.31 -14.30
N ALA A 315 -16.44 -4.90 -15.11
CA ALA A 315 -16.49 -5.19 -16.53
C ALA A 315 -15.35 -4.57 -17.36
N GLN A 316 -14.61 -3.61 -16.79
CA GLN A 316 -13.38 -3.11 -17.40
C GLN A 316 -12.29 -4.18 -17.56
N PHE A 317 -12.34 -5.26 -16.75
CA PHE A 317 -11.44 -6.40 -16.86
C PHE A 317 -12.05 -7.42 -17.83
N GLU A 318 -11.38 -7.70 -18.94
CA GLU A 318 -11.90 -8.59 -20.00
C GLU A 318 -12.28 -9.98 -19.47
N SER A 319 -11.52 -10.50 -18.51
CA SER A 319 -11.81 -11.79 -17.88
C SER A 319 -13.08 -11.78 -17.00
N ILE A 320 -13.62 -10.61 -16.68
CA ILE A 320 -14.82 -10.43 -15.85
C ILE A 320 -15.99 -9.86 -16.66
N ALA A 321 -15.74 -9.32 -17.82
CA ALA A 321 -16.78 -8.71 -18.67
C ALA A 321 -17.82 -9.71 -19.21
N ASP A 322 -17.51 -11.02 -19.24
CA ASP A 322 -18.44 -12.06 -19.67
C ASP A 322 -19.66 -12.12 -18.73
N PRO A 323 -20.90 -12.06 -19.26
CA PRO A 323 -22.11 -12.14 -18.45
C PRO A 323 -22.21 -13.39 -17.57
N ALA A 324 -21.65 -14.53 -17.97
CA ALA A 324 -21.61 -15.73 -17.16
C ALA A 324 -20.68 -15.59 -15.94
N VAL A 325 -19.58 -14.87 -16.11
CA VAL A 325 -18.66 -14.53 -14.98
C VAL A 325 -19.29 -13.48 -14.07
N GLN A 326 -19.92 -12.45 -14.64
CA GLN A 326 -20.65 -11.42 -13.91
C GLN A 326 -21.76 -12.01 -13.01
N ALA A 327 -22.47 -13.03 -13.49
CA ALA A 327 -23.50 -13.73 -12.71
C ALA A 327 -22.95 -14.49 -11.49
N LEU A 328 -21.64 -14.76 -11.45
CA LEU A 328 -20.94 -15.46 -10.36
C LEU A 328 -20.26 -14.51 -9.37
N LEU A 329 -20.34 -13.19 -9.60
CA LEU A 329 -19.75 -12.23 -8.67
C LEU A 329 -20.42 -12.33 -7.29
N PRO A 330 -19.65 -12.28 -6.20
CA PRO A 330 -20.20 -12.24 -4.86
C PRO A 330 -21.13 -11.03 -4.68
N ASP A 331 -22.28 -11.24 -4.05
CA ASP A 331 -23.19 -10.15 -3.69
C ASP A 331 -22.58 -9.34 -2.53
N PRO A 332 -22.29 -8.04 -2.70
CA PRO A 332 -21.74 -7.22 -1.62
C PRO A 332 -22.61 -7.17 -0.36
N GLY A 333 -23.93 -7.23 -0.50
CA GLY A 333 -24.89 -7.20 0.60
C GLY A 333 -25.06 -8.55 1.33
N SER A 334 -24.42 -9.62 0.85
CA SER A 334 -24.53 -10.93 1.49
C SER A 334 -23.62 -11.04 2.71
N PRO A 335 -24.14 -11.50 3.87
CA PRO A 335 -23.31 -11.83 5.03
C PRO A 335 -22.19 -12.84 4.71
N ASP A 336 -22.43 -13.79 3.78
CA ASP A 336 -21.41 -14.75 3.33
C ASP A 336 -20.20 -14.05 2.71
N THR A 337 -20.40 -12.97 1.96
CA THR A 337 -19.31 -12.21 1.36
C THR A 337 -18.40 -11.58 2.42
N PHE A 338 -18.99 -11.06 3.51
CA PHE A 338 -18.26 -10.57 4.67
C PHE A 338 -17.53 -11.70 5.41
N GLU A 339 -18.23 -12.77 5.76
CA GLU A 339 -17.65 -13.88 6.54
C GLU A 339 -16.48 -14.54 5.79
N ARG A 340 -16.57 -14.71 4.48
CA ARG A 340 -15.48 -15.25 3.65
C ARG A 340 -14.27 -14.34 3.60
N SER A 341 -14.44 -13.03 3.80
CA SER A 341 -13.36 -12.04 3.78
C SER A 341 -12.60 -11.94 5.09
N ARG A 342 -13.10 -12.56 6.17
CA ARG A 342 -12.43 -12.57 7.47
C ARG A 342 -11.18 -13.43 7.43
N ILE A 343 -10.09 -12.90 7.95
CA ILE A 343 -8.84 -13.66 8.11
C ILE A 343 -8.94 -14.58 9.34
N ASP A 344 -8.35 -15.78 9.24
CA ASP A 344 -8.15 -16.67 10.39
C ASP A 344 -6.74 -16.48 10.97
N PRO A 345 -6.58 -15.82 12.12
CA PRO A 345 -5.25 -15.61 12.71
C PRO A 345 -4.50 -16.91 13.05
N ALA A 346 -5.21 -18.05 13.18
CA ALA A 346 -4.59 -19.34 13.45
C ALA A 346 -3.77 -19.86 12.26
N GLU A 347 -4.03 -19.38 11.05
CA GLU A 347 -3.20 -19.70 9.86
C GLU A 347 -1.74 -19.25 10.03
N ARG A 348 -1.49 -18.22 10.83
CA ARG A 348 -0.15 -17.69 11.11
C ARG A 348 0.80 -18.79 11.62
N ALA A 349 0.29 -19.71 12.45
CA ALA A 349 1.09 -20.85 12.92
C ALA A 349 1.30 -21.92 11.85
N ARG A 350 0.33 -22.12 10.96
CA ARG A 350 0.41 -23.07 9.85
C ARG A 350 1.31 -22.58 8.70
N HIS A 351 1.36 -21.27 8.52
CA HIS A 351 2.13 -20.61 7.46
C HIS A 351 3.39 -19.93 8.01
N SER A 352 4.10 -20.63 8.89
CA SER A 352 5.30 -20.12 9.57
C SER A 352 6.42 -19.67 8.62
N GLU A 353 6.51 -20.27 7.43
CA GLU A 353 7.47 -19.89 6.38
C GLU A 353 7.21 -18.47 5.85
N ALA A 354 5.95 -18.13 5.60
CA ALA A 354 5.55 -16.78 5.19
C ALA A 354 5.85 -15.75 6.28
N VAL A 355 5.54 -16.08 7.54
CA VAL A 355 5.84 -15.22 8.69
C VAL A 355 7.34 -15.01 8.84
N ALA A 356 8.14 -16.07 8.71
CA ALA A 356 9.60 -15.99 8.80
C ALA A 356 10.17 -15.11 7.68
N LEU A 357 9.68 -15.24 6.44
CA LEU A 357 10.08 -14.41 5.31
C LEU A 357 9.88 -12.91 5.61
N HIS A 358 8.69 -12.51 6.04
CA HIS A 358 8.38 -11.11 6.32
C HIS A 358 9.17 -10.58 7.51
N ARG A 359 9.25 -11.34 8.61
CA ARG A 359 10.00 -10.96 9.80
C ARG A 359 11.48 -10.72 9.51
N ASP A 360 12.12 -11.65 8.78
CA ASP A 360 13.55 -11.58 8.52
C ASP A 360 13.88 -10.46 7.52
N LEU A 361 13.02 -10.20 6.53
CA LEU A 361 13.15 -9.06 5.62
C LEU A 361 12.94 -7.72 6.33
N LEU A 362 11.94 -7.61 7.21
CA LEU A 362 11.72 -6.41 8.02
C LEU A 362 12.87 -6.16 8.99
N ALA A 363 13.44 -7.22 9.57
CA ALA A 363 14.64 -7.14 10.40
C ALA A 363 15.84 -6.64 9.58
N LEU A 364 16.08 -7.22 8.40
CA LEU A 364 17.15 -6.80 7.48
C LEU A 364 16.98 -5.33 7.06
N ARG A 365 15.76 -4.91 6.65
CA ARG A 365 15.45 -3.52 6.32
C ARG A 365 15.85 -2.54 7.43
N ARG A 366 15.60 -2.89 8.69
CA ARG A 366 15.86 -1.98 9.82
C ARG A 366 17.30 -2.01 10.32
N SER A 367 17.94 -3.19 10.27
CA SER A 367 19.27 -3.37 10.84
C SER A 367 20.42 -3.09 9.88
N ASP A 368 20.18 -3.26 8.58
CA ASP A 368 21.21 -3.01 7.56
C ASP A 368 21.16 -1.55 7.09
N PRO A 369 22.21 -0.77 7.34
CA PRO A 369 22.23 0.66 7.00
C PRO A 369 21.99 0.95 5.50
N ALA A 370 22.30 0.02 4.60
CA ALA A 370 22.06 0.22 3.16
C ALA A 370 20.56 0.29 2.84
N PHE A 371 19.73 -0.45 3.57
CA PHE A 371 18.28 -0.41 3.41
C PHE A 371 17.62 0.59 4.35
N ALA A 372 18.13 0.73 5.59
CA ALA A 372 17.57 1.63 6.60
C ALA A 372 17.65 3.11 6.19
N ASN A 373 18.67 3.51 5.43
CA ASN A 373 18.86 4.89 4.97
C ASN A 373 17.87 5.32 3.86
N GLN A 374 17.10 4.40 3.30
CA GLN A 374 16.05 4.67 2.30
C GLN A 374 16.50 5.56 1.13
N GLN A 375 17.75 5.43 0.70
CA GLN A 375 18.26 6.15 -0.47
C GLN A 375 17.84 5.46 -1.76
N VAL A 376 17.64 6.24 -2.81
CA VAL A 376 17.32 5.70 -4.15
C VAL A 376 18.50 4.87 -4.65
N PRO A 377 18.33 3.56 -4.89
CA PRO A 377 19.40 2.72 -5.42
C PRO A 377 19.68 3.01 -6.89
N ALA A 378 20.90 2.71 -7.34
CA ALA A 378 21.14 2.48 -8.75
C ALA A 378 20.46 1.16 -9.16
N GLY A 379 19.75 1.18 -10.28
CA GLY A 379 19.00 -0.02 -10.72
C GLY A 379 19.06 -0.20 -12.22
N GLN A 380 19.08 -1.47 -12.66
CA GLN A 380 19.00 -1.83 -14.08
C GLN A 380 18.29 -3.16 -14.30
N SER A 381 17.74 -3.31 -15.48
CA SER A 381 17.28 -4.57 -16.05
C SER A 381 18.48 -5.43 -16.44
N LEU A 382 18.45 -6.71 -16.09
CA LEU A 382 19.48 -7.69 -16.45
C LEU A 382 19.00 -8.65 -17.54
N ALA A 383 17.70 -8.86 -17.65
CA ALA A 383 17.04 -9.71 -18.64
C ALA A 383 15.55 -9.41 -18.68
N GLU A 384 14.78 -10.15 -19.49
CA GLU A 384 13.32 -9.98 -19.61
C GLU A 384 12.55 -10.07 -18.28
N ALA A 385 13.09 -10.79 -17.29
CA ALA A 385 12.43 -11.01 -15.99
C ALA A 385 13.38 -10.83 -14.80
N ALA A 386 14.55 -10.19 -14.98
CA ALA A 386 15.52 -10.02 -13.93
C ALA A 386 16.04 -8.59 -13.84
N LEU A 387 16.24 -8.11 -12.61
CA LEU A 387 16.78 -6.78 -12.31
C LEU A 387 17.78 -6.82 -11.16
N ALA A 388 18.60 -5.78 -11.07
CA ALA A 388 19.48 -5.51 -9.95
C ALA A 388 19.23 -4.11 -9.39
N LEU A 389 19.28 -3.99 -8.08
CA LEU A 389 19.31 -2.72 -7.35
C LEU A 389 20.57 -2.68 -6.48
N ARG A 390 21.39 -1.65 -6.66
CA ARG A 390 22.59 -1.42 -5.86
C ARG A 390 22.38 -0.25 -4.89
N PHE A 391 22.44 -0.54 -3.63
CA PHE A 391 22.43 0.42 -2.54
C PHE A 391 23.87 0.78 -2.20
N GLY A 392 24.34 1.89 -2.80
CA GLY A 392 25.71 2.38 -2.60
C GLY A 392 25.90 2.97 -1.22
N ARG A 393 27.09 2.83 -0.65
CA ARG A 393 27.48 3.37 0.64
C ARG A 393 28.87 4.01 0.57
N GLU A 394 29.04 5.11 1.28
CA GLU A 394 30.33 5.83 1.34
C GLU A 394 31.45 4.98 1.97
N ASP A 395 31.10 4.06 2.87
CA ASP A 395 32.06 3.13 3.50
C ASP A 395 32.40 1.90 2.65
N GLY A 396 31.87 1.82 1.41
CA GLY A 396 32.08 0.70 0.50
C GLY A 396 31.38 -0.59 0.90
N LEU A 397 30.48 -0.54 1.88
CA LEU A 397 29.67 -1.69 2.32
C LEU A 397 28.33 -1.75 1.56
N ASP A 398 28.42 -1.68 0.25
CA ASP A 398 27.24 -1.71 -0.64
C ASP A 398 26.40 -2.97 -0.42
N ARG A 399 25.13 -2.89 -0.82
CA ARG A 399 24.27 -4.07 -0.99
C ARG A 399 23.79 -4.16 -2.43
N LEU A 400 23.81 -5.37 -2.95
CA LEU A 400 23.26 -5.70 -4.26
C LEU A 400 22.03 -6.59 -4.05
N LEU A 401 20.86 -6.08 -4.38
CA LEU A 401 19.59 -6.82 -4.41
C LEU A 401 19.36 -7.28 -5.84
N LEU A 402 19.34 -8.59 -6.04
CA LEU A 402 19.03 -9.23 -7.30
C LEU A 402 17.62 -9.81 -7.24
N ILE A 403 16.76 -9.51 -8.20
CA ILE A 403 15.41 -10.03 -8.32
C ILE A 403 15.28 -10.75 -9.66
N ASN A 404 14.94 -12.02 -9.64
CA ASN A 404 14.65 -12.83 -10.81
C ASN A 404 13.22 -13.36 -10.73
N LEU A 405 12.38 -13.02 -11.68
CA LEU A 405 11.00 -13.49 -11.80
C LEU A 405 10.82 -14.50 -12.94
N GLY A 406 11.94 -14.95 -13.54
CA GLY A 406 11.98 -15.89 -14.65
C GLY A 406 12.84 -17.12 -14.34
N PRO A 407 13.33 -17.84 -15.38
CA PRO A 407 14.20 -19.00 -15.23
C PRO A 407 15.58 -18.63 -14.69
N ASP A 408 16.38 -19.63 -14.36
CA ASP A 408 17.79 -19.47 -13.94
C ASP A 408 18.55 -18.52 -14.88
N ARG A 409 19.32 -17.60 -14.30
CA ARG A 409 20.11 -16.62 -15.04
C ARG A 409 21.57 -16.66 -14.61
N VAL A 410 22.47 -16.92 -15.55
CA VAL A 410 23.92 -16.78 -15.35
C VAL A 410 24.30 -15.30 -15.49
N LEU A 411 25.10 -14.80 -14.56
CA LEU A 411 25.60 -13.42 -14.52
C LEU A 411 27.11 -13.40 -14.90
N ASP A 412 27.52 -14.18 -15.90
CA ASP A 412 28.92 -14.20 -16.35
C ASP A 412 29.30 -12.83 -16.97
N SER A 413 30.58 -12.47 -16.77
CA SER A 413 31.17 -11.19 -17.21
C SER A 413 31.03 -10.91 -18.72
N ASP A 414 30.87 -11.95 -19.53
CA ASP A 414 30.74 -11.84 -20.98
C ASP A 414 29.28 -11.60 -21.46
N ALA A 415 28.32 -11.97 -20.63
CA ALA A 415 26.89 -11.79 -20.93
C ALA A 415 26.33 -10.45 -20.45
N VAL A 416 26.97 -9.86 -19.44
CA VAL A 416 26.66 -8.53 -18.88
C VAL A 416 27.91 -7.68 -19.16
N GLY A 417 28.01 -7.03 -20.28
CA GLY A 417 29.17 -6.34 -20.86
C GLY A 417 30.29 -5.98 -19.87
N ILE A 418 31.51 -6.28 -20.22
CA ILE A 418 32.72 -5.98 -19.41
C ILE A 418 32.67 -4.51 -19.01
N GLY A 419 32.47 -4.20 -17.71
CA GLY A 419 32.45 -2.83 -17.18
C GLY A 419 31.15 -2.40 -16.53
N ASP A 420 30.19 -3.31 -16.32
CA ASP A 420 28.96 -2.95 -15.60
C ASP A 420 29.25 -2.65 -14.12
N ARG A 421 29.42 -1.36 -13.85
CA ARG A 421 29.74 -0.84 -12.50
C ARG A 421 28.66 -1.20 -11.48
N LEU A 422 27.45 -1.52 -11.91
CA LEU A 422 26.35 -1.86 -10.99
C LEU A 422 26.56 -3.24 -10.39
N LEU A 423 27.00 -4.21 -11.19
CA LEU A 423 27.21 -5.60 -10.75
C LEU A 423 28.61 -5.87 -10.21
N ALA A 424 29.59 -5.03 -10.53
CA ALA A 424 30.97 -5.21 -10.06
C ALA A 424 31.05 -5.08 -8.53
N ALA A 425 31.69 -6.03 -7.86
CA ALA A 425 32.01 -5.88 -6.44
C ALA A 425 33.00 -4.70 -6.25
N PRO A 426 32.97 -4.00 -5.10
CA PRO A 426 33.97 -2.99 -4.80
C PRO A 426 35.40 -3.57 -4.90
N GLU A 427 36.35 -2.69 -5.25
CA GLU A 427 37.75 -3.08 -5.46
C GLU A 427 38.32 -3.86 -4.28
N GLY A 428 39.02 -4.98 -4.56
CA GLY A 428 39.60 -5.87 -3.53
C GLY A 428 38.56 -6.71 -2.78
N SER A 429 37.34 -6.82 -3.30
CA SER A 429 36.28 -7.63 -2.69
C SER A 429 35.57 -8.51 -3.73
N ARG A 430 34.82 -9.49 -3.24
CA ARG A 430 33.85 -10.28 -4.00
C ARG A 430 32.49 -10.20 -3.35
N TRP A 431 31.43 -10.50 -4.12
CA TRP A 431 30.10 -10.64 -3.53
C TRP A 431 29.99 -11.91 -2.70
N ASP A 432 29.29 -11.81 -1.56
CA ASP A 432 28.96 -12.93 -0.68
C ASP A 432 27.49 -12.80 -0.23
N LEU A 433 26.81 -13.94 -0.11
CA LEU A 433 25.37 -13.97 0.19
C LEU A 433 25.09 -13.53 1.63
N VAL A 434 24.17 -12.57 1.78
CA VAL A 434 23.61 -12.14 3.07
C VAL A 434 22.25 -12.78 3.31
N TRP A 435 21.39 -12.79 2.29
CA TRP A 435 20.03 -13.29 2.37
C TRP A 435 19.57 -13.86 1.03
N SER A 436 18.69 -14.88 1.07
CA SER A 436 18.11 -15.49 -0.12
C SER A 436 16.66 -15.89 0.12
N SER A 437 15.79 -15.63 -0.85
CA SER A 437 14.40 -16.10 -0.86
C SER A 437 14.30 -17.63 -0.95
N GLU A 438 15.40 -18.30 -1.39
CA GLU A 438 15.47 -19.74 -1.57
C GLU A 438 15.96 -20.48 -0.31
N ASP A 439 16.10 -19.80 0.81
CA ASP A 439 16.34 -20.46 2.09
C ASP A 439 15.13 -21.37 2.44
N PRO A 440 15.36 -22.65 2.80
CA PRO A 440 14.29 -23.59 3.15
C PRO A 440 13.35 -23.10 4.26
N ARG A 441 13.82 -22.20 5.16
CA ARG A 441 12.96 -21.62 6.21
C ARG A 441 11.83 -20.72 5.67
N TYR A 442 11.91 -20.34 4.38
CA TYR A 442 10.87 -19.59 3.66
C TYR A 442 10.13 -20.45 2.62
N GLY A 443 10.34 -21.77 2.65
CA GLY A 443 9.80 -22.69 1.64
C GLY A 443 10.56 -22.68 0.32
N GLY A 444 11.82 -22.21 0.33
CA GLY A 444 12.71 -22.23 -0.83
C GLY A 444 13.40 -23.56 -1.05
N GLY A 445 13.96 -23.75 -2.25
CA GLY A 445 14.65 -24.98 -2.67
C GLY A 445 16.12 -25.08 -2.24
N GLY A 446 16.63 -24.09 -1.52
CA GLY A 446 18.06 -23.96 -1.19
C GLY A 446 18.79 -23.06 -2.18
N THR A 447 19.90 -22.45 -1.72
CA THR A 447 20.69 -21.51 -2.54
C THR A 447 21.97 -22.16 -3.02
N PRO A 448 22.13 -22.36 -4.34
CA PRO A 448 23.35 -22.95 -4.90
C PRO A 448 24.61 -22.12 -4.60
N GLN A 449 25.80 -22.77 -4.53
CA GLN A 449 27.06 -22.08 -4.24
C GLN A 449 27.34 -20.93 -5.22
N ARG A 450 27.14 -21.14 -6.51
CA ARG A 450 27.32 -20.09 -7.54
C ARG A 450 26.38 -18.87 -7.34
N ALA A 451 25.19 -19.07 -6.76
CA ALA A 451 24.30 -17.98 -6.42
C ALA A 451 24.78 -17.22 -5.17
N ARG A 452 25.40 -17.92 -4.22
CA ARG A 452 26.02 -17.30 -3.03
C ARG A 452 27.17 -16.35 -3.39
N GLU A 453 27.83 -16.61 -4.50
CA GLU A 453 28.94 -15.81 -5.04
C GLU A 453 28.49 -14.76 -6.07
N GLY A 454 27.18 -14.63 -6.31
CA GLY A 454 26.63 -13.70 -7.27
C GLY A 454 26.86 -14.05 -8.75
N ALA A 455 27.22 -15.31 -9.04
CA ALA A 455 27.48 -15.76 -10.42
C ALA A 455 26.23 -16.26 -11.15
N ILE A 456 25.15 -16.59 -10.43
CA ILE A 456 23.84 -16.93 -11.00
C ILE A 456 22.70 -16.38 -10.15
N MET A 457 21.57 -16.12 -10.79
CA MET A 457 20.27 -15.88 -10.14
C MET A 457 19.42 -17.14 -10.36
N PRO A 458 19.04 -17.87 -9.30
CA PRO A 458 18.12 -18.99 -9.44
C PRO A 458 16.77 -18.53 -9.98
N SER A 459 16.03 -19.46 -10.56
CA SER A 459 14.66 -19.21 -11.03
C SER A 459 13.80 -18.64 -9.91
N GLU A 460 13.03 -17.61 -10.24
CA GLU A 460 12.02 -16.97 -9.35
C GLU A 460 12.56 -16.69 -7.93
N SER A 461 13.74 -16.10 -7.85
CA SER A 461 14.44 -15.85 -6.59
C SER A 461 14.83 -14.40 -6.37
N ALA A 462 15.06 -14.06 -5.10
CA ALA A 462 15.68 -12.81 -4.68
C ALA A 462 16.92 -13.10 -3.83
N LEU A 463 18.01 -12.37 -4.10
CA LEU A 463 19.28 -12.50 -3.38
C LEU A 463 19.73 -11.12 -2.90
N VAL A 464 20.23 -11.06 -1.67
CA VAL A 464 20.96 -9.89 -1.15
C VAL A 464 22.41 -10.27 -0.98
N LEU A 465 23.30 -9.53 -1.64
CA LEU A 465 24.73 -9.73 -1.60
C LEU A 465 25.43 -8.56 -0.91
N ALA A 466 26.50 -8.84 -0.19
CA ALA A 466 27.40 -7.84 0.40
C ALA A 466 28.84 -8.07 -0.07
N PRO A 467 29.68 -7.01 -0.14
CA PRO A 467 31.08 -7.18 -0.46
C PRO A 467 31.85 -7.82 0.70
N ARG A 468 32.65 -8.84 0.39
CA ARG A 468 33.58 -9.48 1.31
C ARG A 468 34.99 -9.31 0.77
N ARG A 469 35.88 -8.71 1.56
CA ARG A 469 37.30 -8.54 1.17
C ARG A 469 37.97 -9.89 0.91
N HIS A 470 38.85 -9.92 -0.07
CA HIS A 470 39.73 -11.07 -0.25
C HIS A 470 40.62 -11.20 0.99
N SER A 471 40.67 -12.36 1.61
CA SER A 471 41.58 -12.69 2.72
C SER A 471 42.98 -12.91 2.19
#